data_ee5de29cd24d7cfe572009ed3dbc801d
#
_entry.id   ee5de29cd24d7cfe572009ed3dbc801d
#
_cell.length_a   1.000
_cell.length_b   1.000
_cell.length_c   1.000
_cell.angle_alpha   90.00
_cell.angle_beta   90.00
_cell.angle_gamma   90.00
#
_symmetry.space_group_name_H-M   'P 1'
#
loop_
_entity.id
_entity.type
_entity.pdbx_description
1 polymer ?
#
loop_
_entity_poly.entity_id
_entity_poly.type
_entity_poly.pdbx_seq_one_letter_code
_entity_poly.pdbx_strand_id
1 'polypeptide(L)'
;MTKDRGSAAIEMVLLTPLLVTLLMFVVHVGRAGAGVDAVRHAADQGARAASLVSESRMRAVAESAVVADLARSERTCARISVSTDRFVTGSTEWVTVRVSCSTSSLGLGLLAVGSTALSASSTEVIDRFRGGE
;
A
#
# COMPACT_ATOMS: atom_id res chain seq x y z
N MET A 1 46.11 7.46 36.11
CA MET A 1 45.48 7.40 34.77
C MET A 1 44.17 6.58 34.85
N THR A 2 43.07 7.12 35.46
CA THR A 2 41.79 6.40 35.65
C THR A 2 40.58 7.33 35.52
N LYS A 3 40.74 8.45 34.77
CA LYS A 3 39.65 9.47 34.61
C LYS A 3 38.70 9.24 33.43
N ASP A 4 39.01 8.35 32.48
CA ASP A 4 38.26 8.25 31.23
C ASP A 4 37.12 7.20 31.24
N ARG A 5 37.05 6.32 32.24
CA ARG A 5 36.01 5.29 32.32
C ARG A 5 34.61 5.80 32.66
N GLY A 6 34.53 6.95 33.41
CA GLY A 6 33.27 7.54 33.76
C GLY A 6 32.63 8.35 32.60
N SER A 7 33.45 8.95 31.74
CA SER A 7 32.95 9.75 30.59
C SER A 7 32.25 8.89 29.55
N ALA A 8 32.83 7.73 29.17
CA ALA A 8 32.25 6.82 28.20
C ALA A 8 30.88 6.24 28.67
N ALA A 9 30.73 5.98 29.97
CA ALA A 9 29.49 5.46 30.52
C ALA A 9 28.35 6.50 30.44
N ILE A 10 28.64 7.77 30.74
CA ILE A 10 27.67 8.86 30.65
C ILE A 10 27.27 9.13 29.19
N GLU A 11 28.21 9.07 28.28
CA GLU A 11 27.98 9.24 26.85
C GLU A 11 27.07 8.13 26.29
N MET A 12 27.28 6.88 26.67
CA MET A 12 26.41 5.76 26.30
C MET A 12 24.98 5.92 26.85
N VAL A 13 24.83 6.38 28.08
CA VAL A 13 23.50 6.61 28.67
C VAL A 13 22.72 7.69 27.94
N LEU A 14 23.40 8.73 27.48
CA LEU A 14 22.78 9.83 26.72
C LEU A 14 22.47 9.42 25.25
N LEU A 15 23.34 8.63 24.62
CA LEU A 15 23.15 8.17 23.24
C LEU A 15 22.08 7.09 23.11
N THR A 16 21.90 6.22 24.11
CA THR A 16 20.95 5.11 24.07
C THR A 16 19.51 5.55 23.74
N PRO A 17 18.91 6.53 24.43
CA PRO A 17 17.55 6.95 24.13
C PRO A 17 17.44 7.59 22.72
N LEU A 18 18.48 8.28 22.25
CA LEU A 18 18.51 8.83 20.91
C LEU A 18 18.53 7.72 19.85
N LEU A 19 19.36 6.69 20.03
CA LEU A 19 19.42 5.55 19.11
C LEU A 19 18.12 4.75 19.09
N VAL A 20 17.50 4.53 20.25
CA VAL A 20 16.21 3.84 20.34
C VAL A 20 15.11 4.64 19.62
N THR A 21 15.09 5.95 19.80
CA THR A 21 14.12 6.82 19.11
C THR A 21 14.33 6.80 17.60
N LEU A 22 15.58 6.86 17.14
CA LEU A 22 15.91 6.76 15.72
C LEU A 22 15.51 5.40 15.15
N LEU A 23 15.78 4.32 15.86
CA LEU A 23 15.38 2.97 15.43
C LEU A 23 13.86 2.85 15.29
N MET A 24 13.11 3.34 16.30
CA MET A 24 11.64 3.38 16.25
C MET A 24 11.12 4.20 15.08
N PHE A 25 11.75 5.32 14.79
CA PHE A 25 11.41 6.16 13.63
C PHE A 25 11.63 5.42 12.31
N VAL A 26 12.77 4.77 12.12
CA VAL A 26 13.08 3.98 10.90
C VAL A 26 12.08 2.84 10.71
N VAL A 27 11.74 2.11 11.77
CA VAL A 27 10.73 1.05 11.73
C VAL A 27 9.36 1.61 11.36
N HIS A 28 9.00 2.77 11.91
CA HIS A 28 7.72 3.42 11.60
C HIS A 28 7.61 3.83 10.13
N VAL A 29 8.64 4.49 9.59
CA VAL A 29 8.71 4.89 8.17
C VAL A 29 8.69 3.67 7.25
N GLY A 30 9.45 2.62 7.58
CA GLY A 30 9.47 1.38 6.81
C GLY A 30 8.09 0.70 6.74
N ARG A 31 7.36 0.68 7.84
CA ARG A 31 5.99 0.15 7.87
C ARG A 31 5.00 0.97 7.03
N ALA A 32 5.12 2.29 7.05
CA ALA A 32 4.27 3.17 6.24
C ALA A 32 4.52 2.94 4.74
N GLY A 33 5.78 2.88 4.30
CA GLY A 33 6.15 2.59 2.91
C GLY A 33 5.61 1.26 2.41
N ALA A 34 5.77 0.19 3.17
CA ALA A 34 5.25 -1.12 2.81
C ALA A 34 3.72 -1.16 2.64
N GLY A 35 2.98 -0.24 3.30
CA GLY A 35 1.54 -0.10 3.10
C GLY A 35 1.17 0.46 1.73
N VAL A 36 1.88 1.47 1.28
CA VAL A 36 1.68 2.09 -0.05
C VAL A 36 2.00 1.09 -1.16
N ASP A 37 3.09 0.34 -1.02
CA ASP A 37 3.50 -0.65 -2.01
C ASP A 37 2.48 -1.79 -2.14
N ALA A 38 1.90 -2.25 -1.03
CA ALA A 38 0.85 -3.27 -1.06
C ALA A 38 -0.40 -2.79 -1.83
N VAL A 39 -0.86 -1.55 -1.60
CA VAL A 39 -2.02 -1.00 -2.31
C VAL A 39 -1.71 -0.77 -3.79
N ARG A 40 -0.48 -0.36 -4.13
CA ARG A 40 -0.04 -0.19 -5.52
C ARG A 40 -0.01 -1.53 -6.24
N HIS A 41 0.57 -2.57 -5.63
CA HIS A 41 0.62 -3.91 -6.20
C HIS A 41 -0.79 -4.48 -6.42
N ALA A 42 -1.71 -4.28 -5.46
CA ALA A 42 -3.09 -4.69 -5.62
C ALA A 42 -3.80 -3.97 -6.78
N ALA A 43 -3.54 -2.67 -6.99
CA ALA A 43 -4.07 -1.93 -8.13
C ALA A 43 -3.54 -2.47 -9.46
N ASP A 44 -2.25 -2.83 -9.54
CA ASP A 44 -1.65 -3.45 -10.73
C ASP A 44 -2.28 -4.82 -11.05
N GLN A 45 -2.46 -5.66 -10.04
CA GLN A 45 -3.12 -6.96 -10.21
C GLN A 45 -4.57 -6.80 -10.66
N GLY A 46 -5.30 -5.83 -10.07
CA GLY A 46 -6.67 -5.50 -10.48
C GLY A 46 -6.77 -5.03 -11.92
N ALA A 47 -5.87 -4.13 -12.36
CA ALA A 47 -5.86 -3.60 -13.71
C ALA A 47 -5.52 -4.69 -14.74
N ARG A 48 -4.53 -5.54 -14.46
CA ARG A 48 -4.19 -6.69 -15.32
C ARG A 48 -5.34 -7.68 -15.43
N ALA A 49 -5.98 -8.01 -14.31
CA ALA A 49 -7.10 -8.93 -14.32
C ALA A 49 -8.30 -8.36 -15.12
N ALA A 50 -8.57 -7.05 -14.98
CA ALA A 50 -9.61 -6.37 -15.72
C ALA A 50 -9.32 -6.30 -17.23
N SER A 51 -8.07 -6.08 -17.64
CA SER A 51 -7.69 -5.95 -19.05
C SER A 51 -7.88 -7.22 -19.89
N LEU A 52 -8.02 -8.37 -19.25
CA LEU A 52 -8.13 -9.69 -19.87
C LEU A 52 -9.57 -10.20 -20.04
N VAL A 53 -10.55 -9.45 -19.57
CA VAL A 53 -11.96 -9.88 -19.57
C VAL A 53 -12.85 -8.89 -20.29
N SER A 54 -14.06 -9.32 -20.68
CA SER A 54 -15.07 -8.46 -21.28
C SER A 54 -15.51 -7.32 -20.33
N GLU A 55 -15.94 -6.22 -20.89
CA GLU A 55 -16.32 -5.00 -20.16
C GLU A 55 -17.31 -5.27 -19.00
N SER A 56 -18.30 -6.12 -19.23
CA SER A 56 -19.31 -6.47 -18.21
C SER A 56 -18.72 -7.14 -16.97
N ARG A 57 -17.57 -7.78 -17.09
CA ARG A 57 -16.88 -8.50 -16.00
C ARG A 57 -15.71 -7.74 -15.40
N MET A 58 -15.23 -6.69 -16.05
CA MET A 58 -14.02 -5.95 -15.62
C MET A 58 -14.06 -5.55 -14.15
N ARG A 59 -15.18 -4.94 -13.72
CA ARG A 59 -15.32 -4.46 -12.34
C ARG A 59 -15.24 -5.60 -11.33
N ALA A 60 -15.99 -6.67 -11.53
CA ALA A 60 -16.04 -7.78 -10.59
C ALA A 60 -14.70 -8.53 -10.50
N VAL A 61 -14.02 -8.69 -11.65
CA VAL A 61 -12.71 -9.36 -11.72
C VAL A 61 -11.62 -8.48 -11.10
N ALA A 62 -11.63 -7.17 -11.36
CA ALA A 62 -10.70 -6.24 -10.71
C ALA A 62 -10.85 -6.25 -9.20
N GLU A 63 -12.09 -6.15 -8.70
CA GLU A 63 -12.37 -6.16 -7.26
C GLU A 63 -11.92 -7.47 -6.60
N SER A 64 -12.22 -8.61 -7.19
CA SER A 64 -11.79 -9.91 -6.67
C SER A 64 -10.27 -10.06 -6.64
N ALA A 65 -9.56 -9.60 -7.67
CA ALA A 65 -8.10 -9.63 -7.74
C ALA A 65 -7.46 -8.74 -6.67
N VAL A 66 -7.97 -7.51 -6.50
CA VAL A 66 -7.51 -6.56 -5.48
C VAL A 66 -7.68 -7.12 -4.08
N VAL A 67 -8.88 -7.64 -3.76
CA VAL A 67 -9.18 -8.20 -2.43
C VAL A 67 -8.27 -9.41 -2.14
N ALA A 68 -8.09 -10.30 -3.12
CA ALA A 68 -7.24 -11.48 -2.98
C ALA A 68 -5.76 -11.10 -2.77
N ASP A 69 -5.27 -10.05 -3.41
CA ASP A 69 -3.89 -9.59 -3.28
C ASP A 69 -3.65 -8.90 -1.93
N LEU A 70 -4.55 -8.03 -1.50
CA LEU A 70 -4.48 -7.38 -0.19
C LEU A 70 -4.57 -8.40 0.96
N ALA A 71 -5.38 -9.45 0.82
CA ALA A 71 -5.46 -10.53 1.81
C ALA A 71 -4.12 -11.28 1.95
N ARG A 72 -3.38 -11.47 0.85
CA ARG A 72 -2.05 -12.12 0.86
C ARG A 72 -0.97 -11.23 1.49
N SER A 73 -1.11 -9.92 1.41
CA SER A 73 -0.15 -8.98 1.97
C SER A 73 -0.22 -8.84 3.50
N GLU A 74 -1.08 -9.62 4.17
CA GLU A 74 -1.33 -9.56 5.63
C GLU A 74 -1.74 -8.16 6.14
N ARG A 75 -2.21 -7.30 5.23
CA ARG A 75 -2.66 -5.95 5.54
C ARG A 75 -4.16 -5.91 5.79
N THR A 76 -4.52 -5.51 7.00
CA THR A 76 -5.93 -5.35 7.35
C THR A 76 -6.39 -3.95 6.95
N CYS A 77 -7.08 -3.85 5.82
CA CYS A 77 -7.84 -2.66 5.48
C CYS A 77 -9.18 -2.68 6.23
N ALA A 78 -9.47 -1.65 6.99
CA ALA A 78 -10.78 -1.50 7.64
C ALA A 78 -11.89 -1.28 6.59
N ARG A 79 -11.55 -0.65 5.47
CA ARG A 79 -12.42 -0.47 4.30
C ARG A 79 -11.59 -0.49 3.03
N ILE A 80 -12.05 -1.25 2.05
CA ILE A 80 -11.48 -1.30 0.69
C ILE A 80 -12.50 -0.68 -0.25
N SER A 81 -12.05 0.21 -1.14
CA SER A 81 -12.85 0.74 -2.24
C SER A 81 -12.07 0.54 -3.53
N VAL A 82 -12.73 -0.04 -4.53
CA VAL A 82 -12.16 -0.27 -5.85
C VAL A 82 -13.06 0.41 -6.89
N SER A 83 -12.48 1.24 -7.73
CA SER A 83 -13.14 1.79 -8.91
C SER A 83 -12.41 1.36 -10.18
N THR A 84 -13.18 1.11 -11.23
CA THR A 84 -12.68 0.68 -12.53
C THR A 84 -13.24 1.62 -13.59
N ASP A 85 -12.36 2.33 -14.27
CA ASP A 85 -12.68 3.30 -15.30
C ASP A 85 -12.05 2.84 -16.63
N ARG A 86 -12.87 2.86 -17.71
CA ARG A 86 -12.41 2.56 -19.07
C ARG A 86 -12.37 3.84 -19.88
N PHE A 87 -11.34 3.98 -20.71
CA PHE A 87 -11.23 5.10 -21.63
C PHE A 87 -10.50 4.68 -22.92
N VAL A 88 -10.69 5.46 -23.97
CA VAL A 88 -10.09 5.22 -25.28
C VAL A 88 -9.18 6.40 -25.63
N THR A 89 -7.96 6.09 -26.06
CA THR A 89 -7.03 7.09 -26.56
C THR A 89 -6.51 6.65 -27.92
N GLY A 90 -6.89 7.39 -28.97
CA GLY A 90 -6.61 7.00 -30.34
C GLY A 90 -7.32 5.69 -30.71
N SER A 91 -6.56 4.69 -31.09
CA SER A 91 -7.07 3.33 -31.40
C SER A 91 -6.92 2.33 -30.25
N THR A 92 -6.44 2.77 -29.10
CA THR A 92 -6.12 1.90 -27.97
C THR A 92 -7.12 2.12 -26.84
N GLU A 93 -7.63 1.04 -26.30
CA GLU A 93 -8.51 1.03 -25.14
C GLU A 93 -7.71 0.73 -23.87
N TRP A 94 -8.04 1.43 -22.80
CA TRP A 94 -7.36 1.36 -21.53
C TRP A 94 -8.34 1.11 -20.40
N VAL A 95 -7.90 0.43 -19.38
CA VAL A 95 -8.62 0.29 -18.11
C VAL A 95 -7.75 0.81 -16.97
N THR A 96 -8.33 1.68 -16.14
CA THR A 96 -7.69 2.16 -14.91
C THR A 96 -8.41 1.60 -13.72
N VAL A 97 -7.68 0.95 -12.84
CA VAL A 97 -8.19 0.50 -11.55
C VAL A 97 -7.57 1.35 -10.45
N ARG A 98 -8.43 1.96 -9.64
CA ARG A 98 -8.03 2.74 -8.47
C ARG A 98 -8.47 2.01 -7.22
N VAL A 99 -7.53 1.83 -6.30
CA VAL A 99 -7.74 1.16 -5.02
C VAL A 99 -7.53 2.15 -3.89
N SER A 100 -8.44 2.16 -2.93
CA SER A 100 -8.30 2.91 -1.69
C SER A 100 -8.49 1.97 -0.50
N CYS A 101 -7.54 1.99 0.42
CA CYS A 101 -7.52 1.20 1.64
C CYS A 101 -7.44 2.14 2.84
N SER A 102 -8.43 2.13 3.71
CA SER A 102 -8.35 2.81 5.00
C SER A 102 -7.87 1.83 6.06
N THR A 103 -6.81 2.19 6.78
CA THR A 103 -6.30 1.41 7.90
C THR A 103 -6.82 2.00 9.21
N SER A 104 -7.33 1.17 10.12
CA SER A 104 -7.60 1.60 11.49
C SER A 104 -6.29 1.56 12.28
N SER A 105 -5.94 2.65 12.93
CA SER A 105 -4.78 2.73 13.84
C SER A 105 -5.07 2.05 15.18
N LEU A 106 -5.48 0.78 15.17
CA LEU A 106 -5.61 -0.03 16.38
C LEU A 106 -4.22 -0.27 16.98
N GLY A 107 -3.88 0.48 18.00
CA GLY A 107 -2.64 0.32 18.77
C GLY A 107 -1.83 1.59 19.05
N LEU A 108 -2.13 2.71 18.40
CA LEU A 108 -1.47 4.00 18.62
C LEU A 108 -2.45 5.09 19.11
N GLY A 109 -3.52 4.71 19.77
CA GLY A 109 -4.54 5.63 20.28
C GLY A 109 -4.02 6.74 21.21
N LEU A 110 -2.83 6.58 21.77
CA LEU A 110 -2.14 7.61 22.55
C LEU A 110 -1.53 8.75 21.71
N LEU A 111 -1.36 8.56 20.40
CA LEU A 111 -0.75 9.55 19.51
C LEU A 111 -1.77 10.23 18.58
N ALA A 112 -3.08 9.98 18.76
CA ALA A 112 -4.16 10.60 17.98
C ALA A 112 -3.94 10.58 16.44
N VAL A 113 -3.26 9.56 15.92
CA VAL A 113 -3.09 9.39 14.49
C VAL A 113 -4.37 8.76 13.95
N GLY A 114 -5.21 9.58 13.33
CA GLY A 114 -6.46 9.18 12.71
C GLY A 114 -6.26 8.10 11.64
N SER A 115 -7.36 7.53 11.14
CA SER A 115 -7.34 6.57 10.04
C SER A 115 -6.60 7.16 8.83
N THR A 116 -5.56 6.47 8.38
CA THR A 116 -4.82 6.87 7.18
C THR A 116 -5.43 6.15 5.97
N ALA A 117 -5.86 6.92 4.97
CA ALA A 117 -6.29 6.36 3.71
C ALA A 117 -5.10 6.28 2.75
N LEU A 118 -4.80 5.09 2.30
CA LEU A 118 -3.80 4.82 1.26
C LEU A 118 -4.54 4.61 -0.06
N SER A 119 -4.09 5.24 -1.13
CA SER A 119 -4.68 5.07 -2.45
C SER A 119 -3.60 4.89 -3.52
N ALA A 120 -3.89 4.03 -4.49
CA ALA A 120 -3.08 3.84 -5.67
C ALA A 120 -3.96 3.58 -6.88
N SER A 121 -3.42 3.82 -8.07
CA SER A 121 -4.09 3.51 -9.34
C SER A 121 -3.09 2.89 -10.31
N SER A 122 -3.58 1.96 -11.12
CA SER A 122 -2.84 1.37 -12.22
C SER A 122 -3.68 1.38 -13.48
N THR A 123 -3.03 1.49 -14.63
CA THR A 123 -3.66 1.56 -15.95
C THR A 123 -3.02 0.54 -16.87
N GLU A 124 -3.85 -0.29 -17.50
CA GLU A 124 -3.43 -1.33 -18.43
C GLU A 124 -4.19 -1.20 -19.77
N VAL A 125 -3.56 -1.66 -20.82
CA VAL A 125 -4.17 -1.74 -22.16
C VAL A 125 -5.14 -2.93 -22.17
N ILE A 126 -6.33 -2.72 -22.72
CA ILE A 126 -7.31 -3.81 -22.88
C ILE A 126 -6.89 -4.69 -24.05
N ASP A 127 -6.76 -5.98 -23.80
CA ASP A 127 -6.46 -6.98 -24.83
C ASP A 127 -7.71 -7.24 -25.68
N ARG A 128 -7.70 -6.71 -26.91
CA ARG A 128 -8.79 -6.85 -27.89
C ARG A 128 -9.01 -8.30 -28.35
N PHE A 129 -7.98 -9.15 -28.23
CA PHE A 129 -8.06 -10.53 -28.71
C PHE A 129 -8.65 -11.49 -27.68
N ARG A 130 -8.75 -11.09 -26.41
CA ARG A 130 -9.30 -11.92 -25.32
C ARG A 130 -10.62 -11.38 -24.74
N GLY A 131 -10.98 -10.15 -24.97
CA GLY A 131 -12.20 -9.51 -24.47
C GLY A 131 -13.46 -9.74 -25.30
N GLY A 132 -13.40 -10.53 -26.37
CA GLY A 132 -14.45 -10.68 -27.39
C GLY A 132 -15.39 -11.88 -27.24
N GLU A 133 -15.39 -12.61 -26.08
CA GLU A 133 -16.35 -13.69 -25.82
C GLU A 133 -17.22 -13.40 -24.59
#